data_769a58adc7f5e5bb67b602fd7ed10c17
#
_entry.id   769a58adc7f5e5bb67b602fd7ed10c17
#
_cell.length_a   1.000
_cell.length_b   1.000
_cell.length_c   1.000
_cell.angle_alpha   90.00
_cell.angle_beta   90.00
_cell.angle_gamma   90.00
#
_symmetry.space_group_name_H-M   'P 1'
#
loop_
_entity.id
_entity.type
_entity.pdbx_description
1 polymer ?
#
loop_
_entity_poly.entity_id
_entity_poly.type
_entity_poly.pdbx_seq_one_letter_code
_entity_poly.pdbx_strand_id
1 'polypeptide(L)'
;SDEGTLLALDLINEKSTKMFEAFSDKDMEAAKSLIAEVKPMYKKVLDKDSKNCNAQLGYAVASIVDLANNETLRGLYDDYKYWYDYGIESVAEFTTMLADLSKNKSFTKIAQDALDKEVAPMVDSAITYMQNIMAQGDYILNIRDGEYIRELDNSEFGVALGGLFATKAAII
;
A
#
# COMPACT_ATOMS: atom_id res chain seq x y z
N SER A 1 12.29 17.66 10.15
CA SER A 1 13.16 16.52 9.79
C SER A 1 14.58 17.01 9.57
N ASP A 2 15.59 16.24 9.99
CA ASP A 2 16.98 16.59 9.76
C ASP A 2 17.42 16.33 8.29
N GLU A 3 18.58 16.87 7.91
CA GLU A 3 19.12 16.73 6.56
C GLU A 3 19.30 15.24 6.16
N GLY A 4 19.75 14.40 7.09
CA GLY A 4 19.92 12.97 6.84
C GLY A 4 18.60 12.26 6.56
N THR A 5 17.52 12.65 7.22
CA THR A 5 16.17 12.13 6.96
C THR A 5 15.66 12.58 5.59
N LEU A 6 15.90 13.84 5.19
CA LEU A 6 15.52 14.35 3.88
C LEU A 6 16.24 13.62 2.74
N LEU A 7 17.56 13.43 2.85
CA LEU A 7 18.34 12.68 1.87
C LEU A 7 17.89 11.22 1.77
N ALA A 8 17.58 10.58 2.90
CA ALA A 8 17.05 9.23 2.91
C ALA A 8 15.70 9.15 2.20
N LEU A 9 14.80 10.11 2.43
CA LEU A 9 13.50 10.17 1.77
C LEU A 9 13.62 10.39 0.27
N ASP A 10 14.55 11.23 -0.18
CA ASP A 10 14.79 11.44 -1.61
C ASP A 10 15.23 10.15 -2.32
N LEU A 11 16.13 9.38 -1.70
CA LEU A 11 16.55 8.09 -2.24
C LEU A 11 15.40 7.08 -2.25
N ILE A 12 14.60 7.05 -1.19
CA ILE A 12 13.43 6.16 -1.09
C ILE A 12 12.40 6.54 -2.16
N ASN A 13 12.14 7.83 -2.36
CA ASN A 13 11.18 8.30 -3.36
C ASN A 13 11.60 7.90 -4.78
N GLU A 14 12.89 7.97 -5.10
CA GLU A 14 13.41 7.50 -6.39
C GLU A 14 13.14 6.01 -6.59
N LYS A 15 13.45 5.19 -5.60
CA LYS A 15 13.18 3.74 -5.64
C LYS A 15 11.69 3.42 -5.68
N SER A 16 10.87 4.16 -4.94
CA SER A 16 9.41 4.00 -4.93
C SER A 16 8.79 4.33 -6.28
N THR A 17 9.29 5.35 -6.97
CA THR A 17 8.85 5.66 -8.34
C THR A 17 9.11 4.48 -9.27
N LYS A 18 10.31 3.89 -9.21
CA LYS A 18 10.65 2.69 -10.00
C LYS A 18 9.78 1.49 -9.63
N MET A 19 9.43 1.34 -8.36
CA MET A 19 8.51 0.29 -7.89
C MET A 19 7.11 0.45 -8.50
N PHE A 20 6.57 1.67 -8.52
CA PHE A 20 5.27 1.93 -9.13
C PHE A 20 5.29 1.75 -10.64
N GLU A 21 6.35 2.16 -11.32
CA GLU A 21 6.54 1.91 -12.75
C GLU A 21 6.55 0.42 -13.06
N ALA A 22 7.33 -0.37 -12.32
CA ALA A 22 7.38 -1.82 -12.47
C ALA A 22 6.00 -2.47 -12.24
N PHE A 23 5.26 -2.00 -11.25
CA PHE A 23 3.91 -2.49 -10.97
C PHE A 23 2.94 -2.15 -12.12
N SER A 24 2.99 -0.92 -12.64
CA SER A 24 2.17 -0.48 -13.77
C SER A 24 2.50 -1.26 -15.06
N ASP A 25 3.76 -1.57 -15.27
CA ASP A 25 4.23 -2.38 -16.41
C ASP A 25 3.98 -3.88 -16.22
N LYS A 26 3.36 -4.27 -15.10
CA LYS A 26 3.12 -5.67 -14.72
C LYS A 26 4.40 -6.51 -14.58
N ASP A 27 5.53 -5.86 -14.37
CA ASP A 27 6.79 -6.51 -14.01
C ASP A 27 6.84 -6.79 -12.50
N MET A 28 6.17 -7.86 -12.10
CA MET A 28 6.00 -8.21 -10.70
C MET A 28 7.30 -8.61 -10.01
N GLU A 29 8.26 -9.18 -10.73
CA GLU A 29 9.57 -9.51 -10.16
C GLU A 29 10.37 -8.26 -9.81
N ALA A 30 10.41 -7.28 -10.70
CA ALA A 30 11.07 -6.00 -10.43
C ALA A 30 10.34 -5.25 -9.30
N ALA A 31 9.01 -5.21 -9.31
CA ALA A 31 8.21 -4.60 -8.24
C ALA A 31 8.50 -5.25 -6.89
N LYS A 32 8.51 -6.56 -6.81
CA LYS A 32 8.80 -7.33 -5.59
C LYS A 32 10.18 -7.01 -5.02
N SER A 33 11.20 -6.96 -5.88
CA SER A 33 12.57 -6.62 -5.46
C SER A 33 12.65 -5.20 -4.89
N LEU A 34 12.00 -4.24 -5.55
CA LEU A 34 11.99 -2.84 -5.11
C LEU A 34 11.19 -2.65 -3.81
N ILE A 35 10.08 -3.35 -3.64
CA ILE A 35 9.32 -3.35 -2.38
C ILE A 35 10.18 -3.85 -1.22
N ALA A 36 10.90 -4.94 -1.42
CA ALA A 36 11.79 -5.49 -0.42
C ALA A 36 12.91 -4.51 0.01
N GLU A 37 13.30 -3.59 -0.89
CA GLU A 37 14.25 -2.53 -0.57
C GLU A 37 13.58 -1.34 0.15
N VAL A 38 12.47 -0.80 -0.40
CA VAL A 38 11.90 0.47 0.08
C VAL A 38 11.15 0.33 1.40
N LYS A 39 10.48 -0.77 1.63
CA LYS A 39 9.68 -0.98 2.85
C LYS A 39 10.52 -0.86 4.13
N PRO A 40 11.68 -1.56 4.26
CA PRO A 40 12.56 -1.37 5.40
C PRO A 40 13.17 0.03 5.51
N MET A 41 13.39 0.71 4.39
CA MET A 41 13.92 2.07 4.37
C MET A 41 12.90 3.05 4.97
N TYR A 42 11.64 2.98 4.59
CA TYR A 42 10.58 3.76 5.22
C TYR A 42 10.46 3.47 6.72
N LYS A 43 10.56 2.20 7.10
CA LYS A 43 10.51 1.80 8.51
C LYS A 43 11.62 2.46 9.33
N LYS A 44 12.83 2.56 8.80
CA LYS A 44 13.94 3.25 9.46
C LYS A 44 13.68 4.74 9.67
N VAL A 45 13.03 5.40 8.70
CA VAL A 45 12.62 6.80 8.87
C VAL A 45 11.58 6.91 9.98
N LEU A 46 10.57 6.04 9.99
CA LEU A 46 9.52 6.02 11.02
C LEU A 46 10.04 5.72 12.42
N ASP A 47 11.09 4.92 12.54
CA ASP A 47 11.74 4.65 13.84
C ASP A 47 12.41 5.91 14.42
N LYS A 48 12.84 6.84 13.57
CA LYS A 48 13.42 8.12 13.99
C LYS A 48 12.38 9.24 14.12
N ASP A 49 11.42 9.26 13.22
CA ASP A 49 10.36 10.27 13.14
C ASP A 49 9.04 9.57 12.79
N SER A 50 8.36 9.10 13.83
CA SER A 50 7.13 8.32 13.70
C SER A 50 5.96 9.07 13.05
N LYS A 51 6.04 10.40 13.01
CA LYS A 51 5.00 11.28 12.43
C LYS A 51 5.35 11.82 11.05
N ASN A 52 6.44 11.36 10.46
CA ASN A 52 6.83 11.80 9.13
C ASN A 52 5.79 11.34 8.09
N CYS A 53 5.06 12.28 7.49
CA CYS A 53 3.98 11.98 6.57
C CYS A 53 4.44 11.23 5.32
N ASN A 54 5.58 11.61 4.75
CA ASN A 54 6.12 10.92 3.57
C ASN A 54 6.44 9.46 3.87
N ALA A 55 7.05 9.20 5.02
CA ALA A 55 7.40 7.86 5.43
C ALA A 55 6.17 7.02 5.80
N GLN A 56 5.18 7.62 6.46
CA GLN A 56 3.92 6.95 6.78
C GLN A 56 3.17 6.54 5.51
N LEU A 57 3.03 7.47 4.57
CA LEU A 57 2.36 7.19 3.30
C LEU A 57 3.13 6.15 2.48
N GLY A 58 4.43 6.33 2.34
CA GLY A 58 5.28 5.41 1.60
C GLY A 58 5.27 4.00 2.20
N TYR A 59 5.37 3.88 3.51
CA TYR A 59 5.30 2.58 4.20
C TYR A 59 3.93 1.91 4.04
N ALA A 60 2.85 2.69 4.17
CA ALA A 60 1.49 2.18 3.98
C ALA A 60 1.29 1.64 2.55
N VAL A 61 1.68 2.41 1.55
CA VAL A 61 1.57 2.00 0.14
C VAL A 61 2.45 0.81 -0.18
N ALA A 62 3.72 0.82 0.25
CA ALA A 62 4.62 -0.31 0.06
C ALA A 62 4.10 -1.58 0.75
N SER A 63 3.49 -1.47 1.92
CA SER A 63 2.88 -2.60 2.63
C SER A 63 1.68 -3.18 1.88
N ILE A 64 0.83 -2.33 1.31
CA ILE A 64 -0.32 -2.76 0.50
C ILE A 64 0.17 -3.49 -0.77
N VAL A 65 1.15 -2.93 -1.46
CA VAL A 65 1.73 -3.54 -2.68
C VAL A 65 2.43 -4.86 -2.33
N ASP A 66 3.08 -4.93 -1.19
CA ASP A 66 3.72 -6.17 -0.69
C ASP A 66 2.69 -7.29 -0.47
N LEU A 67 1.50 -6.97 0.01
CA LEU A 67 0.41 -7.95 0.11
C LEU A 67 0.02 -8.54 -1.25
N ALA A 68 0.07 -7.77 -2.32
CA ALA A 68 -0.21 -8.27 -3.66
C ALA A 68 0.79 -9.35 -4.12
N ASN A 69 1.97 -9.41 -3.50
CA ASN A 69 3.00 -10.43 -3.75
C ASN A 69 3.01 -11.54 -2.70
N ASN A 70 2.14 -11.50 -1.71
CA ASN A 70 2.03 -12.54 -0.69
C ASN A 70 1.58 -13.86 -1.32
N GLU A 71 2.36 -14.93 -1.15
CA GLU A 71 2.09 -16.23 -1.78
C GLU A 71 0.78 -16.85 -1.33
N THR A 72 0.43 -16.72 -0.06
CA THR A 72 -0.84 -17.23 0.48
C THR A 72 -2.02 -16.52 -0.16
N LEU A 73 -1.98 -15.18 -0.22
CA LEU A 73 -3.01 -14.39 -0.87
C LEU A 73 -3.09 -14.67 -2.37
N ARG A 74 -1.95 -14.81 -3.04
CA ARG A 74 -1.91 -15.18 -4.47
C ARG A 74 -2.49 -16.55 -4.73
N GLY A 75 -2.23 -17.53 -3.89
CA GLY A 75 -2.87 -18.85 -3.95
C GLY A 75 -4.39 -18.78 -3.84
N LEU A 76 -4.91 -17.87 -3.01
CA LEU A 76 -6.34 -17.62 -2.93
C LEU A 76 -6.89 -16.97 -4.20
N TYR A 77 -6.08 -16.17 -4.91
CA TYR A 77 -6.47 -15.56 -6.18
C TYR A 77 -6.51 -16.57 -7.32
N ASP A 78 -5.68 -17.59 -7.31
CA ASP A 78 -5.70 -18.64 -8.34
C ASP A 78 -7.06 -19.35 -8.35
N ASP A 79 -7.74 -19.43 -7.21
CA ASP A 79 -9.12 -19.93 -7.12
C ASP A 79 -10.15 -18.93 -7.66
N TYR A 80 -9.76 -17.67 -7.86
CA TYR A 80 -10.57 -16.57 -8.37
C TYR A 80 -9.93 -15.99 -9.64
N LYS A 81 -9.87 -16.77 -10.71
CA LYS A 81 -9.24 -16.44 -12.01
C LYS A 81 -9.63 -15.08 -12.58
N TYR A 82 -10.77 -14.57 -12.19
CA TYR A 82 -11.27 -13.27 -12.62
C TYR A 82 -10.31 -12.13 -12.33
N TRP A 83 -9.69 -12.11 -11.16
CA TRP A 83 -8.78 -11.04 -10.74
C TRP A 83 -7.37 -11.18 -11.29
N TYR A 84 -6.95 -12.42 -11.52
CA TYR A 84 -5.64 -12.72 -12.07
C TYR A 84 -5.50 -12.29 -13.53
N ASP A 85 -6.54 -12.50 -14.32
CA ASP A 85 -6.55 -12.18 -15.76
C ASP A 85 -6.58 -10.67 -16.05
N TYR A 86 -7.13 -9.87 -15.11
CA TYR A 86 -7.21 -8.41 -15.25
C TYR A 86 -6.00 -7.67 -14.70
N GLY A 87 -5.18 -8.31 -13.86
CA GLY A 87 -4.08 -7.66 -13.15
C GLY A 87 -4.57 -6.63 -12.13
N ILE A 88 -3.71 -6.28 -11.20
CA ILE A 88 -3.98 -5.22 -10.23
C ILE A 88 -3.30 -3.95 -10.76
N GLU A 89 -4.08 -3.01 -11.26
CA GLU A 89 -3.56 -1.78 -11.88
C GLU A 89 -3.43 -0.64 -10.87
N SER A 90 -4.10 -0.75 -9.70
CA SER A 90 -4.06 0.28 -8.68
C SER A 90 -4.22 -0.28 -7.28
N VAL A 91 -3.79 0.50 -6.28
CA VAL A 91 -4.01 0.20 -4.85
C VAL A 91 -5.52 0.12 -4.54
N ALA A 92 -6.33 0.97 -5.17
CA ALA A 92 -7.78 0.96 -4.99
C ALA A 92 -8.41 -0.35 -5.47
N GLU A 93 -8.00 -0.86 -6.62
CA GLU A 93 -8.46 -2.16 -7.14
C GLU A 93 -8.07 -3.30 -6.22
N PHE A 94 -6.82 -3.31 -5.72
CA PHE A 94 -6.36 -4.31 -4.78
C PHE A 94 -7.17 -4.29 -3.47
N THR A 95 -7.46 -3.11 -2.94
CA THR A 95 -8.28 -2.92 -1.73
C THR A 95 -9.71 -3.44 -1.95
N THR A 96 -10.31 -3.10 -3.10
CA THR A 96 -11.65 -3.60 -3.49
C THR A 96 -11.67 -5.11 -3.59
N MET A 97 -10.65 -5.69 -4.17
CA MET A 97 -10.53 -7.14 -4.31
C MET A 97 -10.42 -7.84 -2.95
N LEU A 98 -9.63 -7.31 -2.01
CA LEU A 98 -9.54 -7.84 -0.65
C LEU A 98 -10.91 -7.82 0.05
N ALA A 99 -11.68 -6.73 -0.14
CA ALA A 99 -13.02 -6.61 0.40
C ALA A 99 -13.97 -7.66 -0.21
N ASP A 100 -13.91 -7.89 -1.52
CA ASP A 100 -14.74 -8.89 -2.22
C ASP A 100 -14.38 -10.31 -1.79
N LEU A 101 -13.10 -10.62 -1.66
CA LEU A 101 -12.64 -11.92 -1.15
C LEU A 101 -13.14 -12.20 0.26
N SER A 102 -13.12 -11.21 1.15
CA SER A 102 -13.57 -11.37 2.53
C SER A 102 -15.07 -11.61 2.68
N LYS A 103 -15.88 -11.23 1.69
CA LYS A 103 -17.33 -11.51 1.65
C LYS A 103 -17.66 -12.93 1.21
N ASN A 104 -16.71 -13.67 0.64
CA ASN A 104 -16.96 -15.02 0.17
C ASN A 104 -16.88 -16.01 1.34
N LYS A 105 -18.02 -16.62 1.68
CA LYS A 105 -18.14 -17.56 2.81
C LYS A 105 -17.44 -18.90 2.61
N SER A 106 -16.88 -19.17 1.43
CA SER A 106 -16.13 -20.40 1.12
C SER A 106 -14.65 -20.35 1.51
N PHE A 107 -14.21 -19.28 2.20
CA PHE A 107 -12.84 -19.19 2.68
C PHE A 107 -12.48 -20.33 3.62
N THR A 108 -11.35 -20.96 3.31
CA THR A 108 -10.73 -21.93 4.20
C THR A 108 -10.17 -21.24 5.44
N LYS A 109 -9.90 -22.00 6.49
CA LYS A 109 -9.22 -21.48 7.69
C LYS A 109 -7.88 -20.81 7.36
N ILE A 110 -7.16 -21.30 6.37
CA ILE A 110 -5.89 -20.73 5.90
C ILE A 110 -6.11 -19.31 5.37
N ALA A 111 -7.17 -19.09 4.58
CA ALA A 111 -7.52 -17.79 4.06
C ALA A 111 -7.90 -16.81 5.18
N GLN A 112 -8.71 -17.25 6.13
CA GLN A 112 -9.09 -16.43 7.27
C GLN A 112 -7.88 -16.08 8.14
N ASP A 113 -7.01 -17.03 8.41
CA ASP A 113 -5.79 -16.79 9.16
C ASP A 113 -4.86 -15.78 8.47
N ALA A 114 -4.75 -15.82 7.13
CA ALA A 114 -3.98 -14.85 6.36
C ALA A 114 -4.60 -13.44 6.43
N LEU A 115 -5.93 -13.33 6.33
CA LEU A 115 -6.63 -12.06 6.50
C LEU A 115 -6.41 -11.48 7.90
N ASP A 116 -6.53 -12.29 8.95
CA ASP A 116 -6.41 -11.84 10.33
C ASP A 116 -4.97 -11.46 10.72
N LYS A 117 -3.98 -12.20 10.24
CA LYS A 117 -2.58 -12.04 10.66
C LYS A 117 -1.78 -11.08 9.79
N GLU A 118 -2.10 -10.98 8.50
CA GLU A 118 -1.32 -10.22 7.53
C GLU A 118 -2.06 -8.99 7.01
N VAL A 119 -3.33 -9.15 6.65
CA VAL A 119 -4.10 -8.07 6.01
C VAL A 119 -4.67 -7.10 7.05
N ALA A 120 -5.37 -7.57 8.06
CA ALA A 120 -6.02 -6.71 9.04
C ALA A 120 -5.04 -5.80 9.80
N PRO A 121 -3.89 -6.29 10.31
CA PRO A 121 -2.92 -5.42 10.97
C PRO A 121 -2.34 -4.34 10.05
N MET A 122 -2.10 -4.67 8.77
CA MET A 122 -1.62 -3.72 7.79
C MET A 122 -2.67 -2.65 7.48
N VAL A 123 -3.93 -3.05 7.31
CA VAL A 123 -5.05 -2.11 7.10
C VAL A 123 -5.20 -1.18 8.29
N ASP A 124 -5.12 -1.68 9.51
CA ASP A 124 -5.17 -0.86 10.73
C ASP A 124 -4.02 0.16 10.79
N SER A 125 -2.81 -0.25 10.46
CA SER A 125 -1.65 0.65 10.39
C SER A 125 -1.83 1.71 9.30
N ALA A 126 -2.30 1.32 8.13
CA ALA A 126 -2.55 2.24 7.02
C ALA A 126 -3.63 3.28 7.38
N ILE A 127 -4.71 2.87 8.04
CA ILE A 127 -5.75 3.77 8.55
C ILE A 127 -5.14 4.80 9.52
N THR A 128 -4.35 4.35 10.49
CA THR A 128 -3.70 5.22 11.47
C THR A 128 -2.78 6.24 10.79
N TYR A 129 -1.98 5.81 9.83
CA TYR A 129 -1.10 6.69 9.09
C TYR A 129 -1.86 7.72 8.26
N MET A 130 -2.90 7.31 7.54
CA MET A 130 -3.73 8.22 6.75
C MET A 130 -4.44 9.25 7.62
N GLN A 131 -4.98 8.84 8.77
CA GLN A 131 -5.60 9.76 9.73
C GLN A 131 -4.59 10.79 10.25
N ASN A 132 -3.37 10.36 10.57
CA ASN A 132 -2.32 11.27 11.02
C ASN A 132 -1.90 12.26 9.92
N ILE A 133 -1.77 11.82 8.67
CA ILE A 133 -1.45 12.67 7.53
C ILE A 133 -2.53 13.73 7.33
N MET A 134 -3.80 13.34 7.36
CA MET A 134 -4.93 14.27 7.21
C MET A 134 -5.03 15.25 8.37
N ALA A 135 -4.74 14.82 9.59
CA ALA A 135 -4.77 15.67 10.77
C ALA A 135 -3.69 16.77 10.77
N GLN A 136 -2.61 16.59 10.01
CA GLN A 136 -1.58 17.62 9.83
C GLN A 136 -1.97 18.73 8.83
N GLY A 137 -3.10 18.60 8.15
CA GLY A 137 -3.72 19.64 7.33
C GLY A 137 -3.22 19.66 5.89
N ASP A 138 -2.28 20.53 5.55
CA ASP A 138 -1.93 20.88 4.18
C ASP A 138 -0.89 19.96 3.53
N TYR A 139 -0.91 18.67 3.85
CA TYR A 139 0.02 17.73 3.24
C TYR A 139 -0.36 17.48 1.77
N ILE A 140 0.60 17.71 0.89
CA ILE A 140 0.48 17.44 -0.54
C ILE A 140 1.59 16.48 -0.95
N LEU A 141 1.22 15.41 -1.64
CA LEU A 141 2.17 14.49 -2.25
C LEU A 141 2.22 14.74 -3.75
N ASN A 142 3.40 15.00 -4.27
CA ASN A 142 3.65 15.08 -5.70
C ASN A 142 4.18 13.73 -6.21
N ILE A 143 3.43 13.10 -7.09
CA ILE A 143 3.84 11.86 -7.76
C ILE A 143 4.21 12.20 -9.20
N ARG A 144 5.40 11.78 -9.61
CA ARG A 144 5.81 11.87 -11.01
C ARG A 144 5.22 10.69 -11.78
N ASP A 145 4.39 11.01 -12.76
CA ASP A 145 3.82 10.06 -13.71
C ASP A 145 4.34 10.41 -15.12
N GLY A 146 5.44 9.78 -15.53
CA GLY A 146 6.14 10.14 -16.76
C GLY A 146 6.64 11.58 -16.74
N GLU A 147 6.16 12.41 -17.69
CA GLU A 147 6.46 13.85 -17.76
C GLU A 147 5.54 14.71 -16.90
N TYR A 148 4.48 14.13 -16.34
CA TYR A 148 3.48 14.82 -15.55
C TYR A 148 3.76 14.69 -14.06
N ILE A 149 3.47 15.77 -13.31
CA ILE A 149 3.44 15.76 -11.85
C ILE A 149 1.96 15.74 -11.43
N ARG A 150 1.57 14.71 -10.70
CA ARG A 150 0.24 14.60 -10.11
C ARG A 150 0.31 14.96 -8.63
N GLU A 151 -0.52 15.90 -8.22
CA GLU A 151 -0.70 16.24 -6.82
C GLU A 151 -1.79 15.37 -6.20
N LEU A 152 -1.51 14.80 -5.02
CA LEU A 152 -2.50 14.17 -4.16
C LEU A 152 -2.66 15.02 -2.90
N ASP A 153 -3.87 15.38 -2.60
CA ASP A 153 -4.21 16.20 -1.43
C ASP A 153 -5.15 15.46 -0.47
N ASN A 154 -5.71 16.16 0.50
CA ASN A 154 -6.61 15.58 1.49
C ASN A 154 -7.87 14.95 0.88
N SER A 155 -8.30 15.37 -0.31
CA SER A 155 -9.45 14.76 -1.00
C SER A 155 -9.15 13.33 -1.39
N GLU A 156 -8.00 13.10 -2.03
CA GLU A 156 -7.56 11.77 -2.43
C GLU A 156 -7.23 10.89 -1.22
N PHE A 157 -6.60 11.46 -0.19
CA PHE A 157 -6.32 10.74 1.06
C PHE A 157 -7.61 10.36 1.78
N GLY A 158 -8.62 11.21 1.76
CA GLY A 158 -9.95 10.92 2.32
C GLY A 158 -10.64 9.77 1.59
N VAL A 159 -10.55 9.72 0.27
CA VAL A 159 -11.06 8.59 -0.55
C VAL A 159 -10.32 7.30 -0.21
N ALA A 160 -9.00 7.35 -0.13
CA ALA A 160 -8.17 6.19 0.23
C ALA A 160 -8.50 5.70 1.65
N LEU A 161 -8.67 6.60 2.61
CA LEU A 161 -9.06 6.27 3.97
C LEU A 161 -10.44 5.61 4.02
N GLY A 162 -11.41 6.13 3.27
CA GLY A 162 -12.73 5.52 3.12
C GLY A 162 -12.66 4.09 2.59
N GLY A 163 -11.82 3.85 1.59
CA GLY A 163 -11.54 2.52 1.05
C GLY A 163 -10.93 1.57 2.08
N LEU A 164 -10.02 2.05 2.91
CA LEU A 164 -9.41 1.27 3.99
C LEU A 164 -10.44 0.91 5.08
N PHE A 165 -11.30 1.83 5.48
CA PHE A 165 -12.39 1.53 6.41
C PHE A 165 -13.37 0.51 5.85
N ALA A 166 -13.73 0.61 4.56
CA ALA A 166 -14.58 -0.36 3.90
C ALA A 166 -13.93 -1.75 3.88
N THR A 167 -12.63 -1.83 3.60
CA THR A 167 -11.86 -3.08 3.65
C THR A 167 -11.86 -3.67 5.06
N LYS A 168 -11.59 -2.85 6.07
CA LYS A 168 -11.62 -3.30 7.46
C LYS A 168 -12.98 -3.87 7.85
N ALA A 169 -14.07 -3.18 7.52
CA ALA A 169 -15.42 -3.64 7.79
C ALA A 169 -15.74 -4.98 7.10
N ALA A 170 -15.20 -5.22 5.91
CA ALA A 170 -15.39 -6.45 5.15
C ALA A 170 -14.59 -7.63 5.70
N ILE A 171 -13.43 -7.38 6.34
CA ILE A 171 -12.54 -8.42 6.90
C ILE A 171 -13.04 -8.90 8.28
N ILE A 172 -13.67 -8.04 9.05
CA ILE A 172 -14.25 -8.38 10.37
C ILE A 172 -15.51 -9.29 10.17
#